data_885af61744c8499a1a35f3918669fd8e
#
_entry.id   885af61744c8499a1a35f3918669fd8e
#
_cell.length_a   1.000
_cell.length_b   1.000
_cell.length_c   1.000
_cell.angle_alpha   90.00
_cell.angle_beta   90.00
_cell.angle_gamma   90.00
#
_symmetry.space_group_name_H-M   'P 1'
#
loop_
_entity.id
_entity.type
_entity.pdbx_description
1 polymer ?
#
loop_
_entity_poly.entity_id
_entity_poly.type
_entity_poly.pdbx_seq_one_letter_code
_entity_poly.pdbx_strand_id
1 'polypeptide(L)'
;MDLVGTSPKTLAVITGAYGGIGRAVARRLGARYRLVLAGREQPRIARLREDLEEEGYDVAAAVTADVTSERSVAALAAAAAEAGVLGAVVHTAGLSPVQAPWETVVSVNLTGTALLLDAFGPLVKPGSVAVCIGSSAAYTIPFSPAVEALLDDPPTADLIPKLEALLRETGSEQAGYGFAVRAYGASKRGMLRLVERTAVEWARRGARVVSVSPGPTLTPMGRAELAANPLAVAAARVTPLGPVGRPADIAAAIDFLASASAGYITGCDLRVDGGTVAARLHPSRPSS
;
A
#
# COMPACT_ATOMS: atom_id res chain seq x y z
N MET A 1 -6.53 12.11 38.90
CA MET A 1 -7.22 13.36 38.55
C MET A 1 -6.76 13.73 37.18
N ASP A 2 -7.42 13.16 36.12
CA ASP A 2 -7.07 13.42 34.71
C ASP A 2 -7.41 14.86 34.37
N LEU A 3 -6.41 15.69 34.26
CA LEU A 3 -6.53 17.13 34.00
C LEU A 3 -6.65 17.51 32.52
N VAL A 4 -6.72 16.52 31.62
CA VAL A 4 -6.94 16.77 30.19
C VAL A 4 -7.94 15.71 29.69
N GLY A 5 -9.17 16.11 29.48
CA GLY A 5 -10.20 15.31 28.83
C GLY A 5 -9.88 15.08 27.36
N THR A 6 -8.92 14.24 27.06
CA THR A 6 -8.63 13.79 25.70
C THR A 6 -9.67 12.73 25.34
N SER A 7 -10.48 13.00 24.33
CA SER A 7 -11.31 11.96 23.70
C SER A 7 -10.44 10.74 23.41
N PRO A 8 -10.94 9.50 23.65
CA PRO A 8 -10.13 8.31 23.44
C PRO A 8 -9.63 8.27 21.98
N LYS A 9 -8.31 8.07 21.82
CA LYS A 9 -7.70 7.97 20.50
C LYS A 9 -8.36 6.84 19.71
N THR A 10 -8.67 7.07 18.45
CA THR A 10 -9.10 6.02 17.51
C THR A 10 -7.91 5.15 17.08
N LEU A 11 -8.21 4.01 16.45
CA LEU A 11 -7.18 3.05 16.02
C LEU A 11 -6.63 3.38 14.64
N ALA A 12 -5.32 3.17 14.45
CA ALA A 12 -4.69 2.99 13.17
C ALA A 12 -4.19 1.54 13.04
N VAL A 13 -4.79 0.79 12.11
CA VAL A 13 -4.34 -0.56 11.76
C VAL A 13 -3.29 -0.47 10.66
N ILE A 14 -2.13 -1.06 10.86
CA ILE A 14 -1.01 -1.00 9.91
C ILE A 14 -0.62 -2.42 9.55
N THR A 15 -0.87 -2.84 8.30
CA THR A 15 -0.38 -4.13 7.78
C THR A 15 1.01 -3.96 7.20
N GLY A 16 1.84 -5.03 7.21
CA GLY A 16 3.24 -4.91 6.82
C GLY A 16 4.03 -3.98 7.74
N ALA A 17 3.59 -3.84 9.00
CA ALA A 17 4.04 -2.83 9.96
C ALA A 17 5.56 -2.84 10.21
N TYR A 18 6.21 -4.00 10.18
CA TYR A 18 7.66 -4.10 10.34
C TYR A 18 8.46 -3.83 9.05
N GLY A 19 7.80 -3.56 7.92
CA GLY A 19 8.43 -3.11 6.67
C GLY A 19 8.98 -1.69 6.78
N GLY A 20 9.78 -1.28 5.79
CA GLY A 20 10.40 0.05 5.82
C GLY A 20 9.40 1.19 5.90
N ILE A 21 8.34 1.17 5.07
CA ILE A 21 7.26 2.17 5.10
C ILE A 21 6.41 1.98 6.35
N GLY A 22 6.02 0.73 6.68
CA GLY A 22 5.15 0.43 7.82
C GLY A 22 5.70 0.95 9.15
N ARG A 23 7.01 0.77 9.41
CA ARG A 23 7.67 1.32 10.60
C ARG A 23 7.63 2.85 10.69
N ALA A 24 7.83 3.52 9.55
CA ALA A 24 7.77 4.98 9.49
C ALA A 24 6.35 5.49 9.72
N VAL A 25 5.35 4.79 9.14
CA VAL A 25 3.93 5.08 9.34
C VAL A 25 3.52 4.85 10.80
N ALA A 26 3.95 3.75 11.43
CA ALA A 26 3.63 3.45 12.82
C ALA A 26 4.07 4.58 13.76
N ARG A 27 5.31 5.05 13.62
CA ARG A 27 5.81 6.19 14.43
C ARG A 27 5.06 7.48 14.12
N ARG A 28 4.77 7.74 12.85
CA ARG A 28 4.09 8.98 12.45
C ARG A 28 2.66 9.03 12.96
N LEU A 29 1.89 7.96 12.77
CA LEU A 29 0.48 7.89 13.18
C LEU A 29 0.32 7.66 14.69
N GLY A 30 1.26 6.99 15.35
CA GLY A 30 1.21 6.72 16.79
C GLY A 30 1.12 7.98 17.67
N ALA A 31 1.51 9.14 17.15
CA ALA A 31 1.28 10.42 17.83
C ALA A 31 -0.23 10.72 18.02
N ARG A 32 -1.09 10.26 17.10
CA ARG A 32 -2.53 10.58 17.09
C ARG A 32 -3.45 9.39 17.32
N TYR A 33 -2.97 8.18 17.01
CA TYR A 33 -3.76 6.95 17.05
C TYR A 33 -3.18 5.99 18.08
N ARG A 34 -4.03 5.07 18.57
CA ARG A 34 -3.57 3.81 19.14
C ARG A 34 -3.28 2.86 17.97
N LEU A 35 -2.23 2.07 18.07
CA LEU A 35 -1.74 1.26 16.95
C LEU A 35 -2.20 -0.19 17.07
N VAL A 36 -2.67 -0.75 15.94
CA VAL A 36 -2.79 -2.19 15.73
C VAL A 36 -1.80 -2.57 14.63
N LEU A 37 -0.77 -3.34 15.00
CA LEU A 37 0.31 -3.73 14.12
C LEU A 37 0.04 -5.11 13.55
N ALA A 38 0.16 -5.28 12.23
CA ALA A 38 -0.04 -6.58 11.58
C ALA A 38 1.08 -6.93 10.60
N GLY A 39 1.40 -8.23 10.54
CA GLY A 39 2.37 -8.78 9.61
C GLY A 39 2.53 -10.28 9.76
N ARG A 40 3.20 -10.95 8.82
CA ARG A 40 3.28 -12.41 8.76
C ARG A 40 4.22 -13.06 9.78
N GLU A 41 5.25 -12.34 10.21
CA GLU A 41 6.31 -12.87 11.05
C GLU A 41 6.14 -12.40 12.50
N GLN A 42 5.61 -13.28 13.34
CA GLN A 42 5.30 -13.00 14.73
C GLN A 42 6.51 -12.37 15.50
N PRO A 43 7.76 -12.90 15.42
CA PRO A 43 8.87 -12.30 16.15
C PRO A 43 9.18 -10.86 15.73
N ARG A 44 9.00 -10.53 14.44
CA ARG A 44 9.24 -9.18 13.93
C ARG A 44 8.16 -8.19 14.35
N ILE A 45 6.91 -8.65 14.45
CA ILE A 45 5.82 -7.82 14.95
C ILE A 45 5.98 -7.59 16.45
N ALA A 46 6.31 -8.63 17.23
CA ALA A 46 6.56 -8.51 18.66
C ALA A 46 7.69 -7.51 18.94
N ARG A 47 8.80 -7.62 18.24
CA ARG A 47 9.93 -6.69 18.40
C ARG A 47 9.55 -5.25 18.04
N LEU A 48 8.78 -5.05 16.96
CA LEU A 48 8.32 -3.71 16.61
C LEU A 48 7.37 -3.13 17.68
N ARG A 49 6.53 -3.96 18.29
CA ARG A 49 5.68 -3.56 19.40
C ARG A 49 6.53 -3.07 20.58
N GLU A 50 7.49 -3.86 21.00
CA GLU A 50 8.41 -3.50 22.08
C GLU A 50 9.12 -2.17 21.81
N ASP A 51 9.73 -2.03 20.60
CA ASP A 51 10.41 -0.80 20.20
C ASP A 51 9.48 0.43 20.29
N LEU A 52 8.22 0.31 19.84
CA LEU A 52 7.26 1.41 19.85
C LEU A 52 6.73 1.73 21.27
N GLU A 53 6.50 0.71 22.10
CA GLU A 53 6.09 0.90 23.50
C GLU A 53 7.21 1.57 24.31
N GLU A 54 8.49 1.19 24.09
CA GLU A 54 9.66 1.87 24.67
C GLU A 54 9.79 3.33 24.21
N GLU A 55 9.41 3.62 22.95
CA GLU A 55 9.35 4.98 22.41
C GLU A 55 8.12 5.78 22.93
N GLY A 56 7.24 5.19 23.74
CA GLY A 56 6.07 5.84 24.34
C GLY A 56 4.81 5.83 23.46
N TYR A 57 4.74 5.02 22.42
CA TYR A 57 3.53 4.86 21.61
C TYR A 57 2.56 3.86 22.23
N ASP A 58 1.25 4.10 22.07
CA ASP A 58 0.18 3.19 22.53
C ASP A 58 -0.09 2.12 21.47
N VAL A 59 0.37 0.89 21.74
CA VAL A 59 0.15 -0.27 20.86
C VAL A 59 -0.97 -1.15 21.42
N ALA A 60 -2.17 -0.99 20.88
CA ALA A 60 -3.36 -1.72 21.31
C ALA A 60 -3.29 -3.22 21.02
N ALA A 61 -2.70 -3.61 19.88
CA ALA A 61 -2.52 -5.01 19.52
C ALA A 61 -1.37 -5.21 18.52
N ALA A 62 -0.78 -6.43 18.56
CA ALA A 62 0.19 -6.93 17.57
C ALA A 62 -0.30 -8.28 17.06
N VAL A 63 -0.69 -8.35 15.79
CA VAL A 63 -1.42 -9.49 15.20
C VAL A 63 -0.60 -10.12 14.08
N THR A 64 -0.40 -11.43 14.15
CA THR A 64 0.14 -12.18 13.02
C THR A 64 -0.94 -12.34 11.97
N ALA A 65 -0.73 -11.76 10.78
CA ALA A 65 -1.72 -11.78 9.70
C ALA A 65 -1.07 -11.98 8.33
N ASP A 66 -1.63 -12.94 7.58
CA ASP A 66 -1.38 -13.11 6.15
C ASP A 66 -2.54 -12.48 5.37
N VAL A 67 -2.24 -11.44 4.61
CA VAL A 67 -3.26 -10.70 3.85
C VAL A 67 -3.87 -11.50 2.70
N THR A 68 -3.25 -12.61 2.29
CA THR A 68 -3.80 -13.50 1.26
C THR A 68 -4.80 -14.53 1.80
N SER A 69 -4.95 -14.60 3.12
CA SER A 69 -5.87 -15.50 3.81
C SER A 69 -7.08 -14.74 4.34
N GLU A 70 -8.25 -15.00 3.77
CA GLU A 70 -9.53 -14.40 4.22
C GLU A 70 -9.74 -14.60 5.73
N ARG A 71 -9.52 -15.82 6.23
CA ARG A 71 -9.60 -16.14 7.67
C ARG A 71 -8.65 -15.28 8.50
N SER A 72 -7.42 -15.08 8.01
CA SER A 72 -6.40 -14.30 8.74
C SER A 72 -6.76 -12.81 8.76
N VAL A 73 -7.27 -12.29 7.64
CA VAL A 73 -7.72 -10.90 7.54
C VAL A 73 -8.96 -10.65 8.37
N ALA A 74 -9.93 -11.59 8.39
CA ALA A 74 -11.10 -11.52 9.26
C ALA A 74 -10.71 -11.51 10.75
N ALA A 75 -9.73 -12.33 11.15
CA ALA A 75 -9.21 -12.32 12.52
C ALA A 75 -8.54 -10.98 12.89
N LEU A 76 -7.80 -10.37 11.95
CA LEU A 76 -7.23 -9.03 12.14
C LEU A 76 -8.32 -7.96 12.31
N ALA A 77 -9.38 -8.02 11.50
CA ALA A 77 -10.50 -7.09 11.60
C ALA A 77 -11.25 -7.24 12.93
N ALA A 78 -11.46 -8.49 13.40
CA ALA A 78 -12.07 -8.76 14.71
C ALA A 78 -11.20 -8.20 15.85
N ALA A 79 -9.90 -8.45 15.85
CA ALA A 79 -8.97 -7.90 16.85
C ALA A 79 -8.96 -6.36 16.86
N ALA A 80 -9.07 -5.72 15.69
CA ALA A 80 -9.20 -4.28 15.60
C ALA A 80 -10.53 -3.78 16.19
N ALA A 81 -11.64 -4.48 15.92
CA ALA A 81 -12.95 -4.12 16.46
C ALA A 81 -13.00 -4.21 18.00
N GLU A 82 -12.35 -5.24 18.58
CA GLU A 82 -12.20 -5.40 20.03
C GLU A 82 -11.32 -4.32 20.66
N ALA A 83 -10.26 -3.89 19.95
CA ALA A 83 -9.32 -2.91 20.45
C ALA A 83 -9.88 -1.48 20.49
N GLY A 84 -10.90 -1.15 19.67
CA GLY A 84 -11.53 0.17 19.70
C GLY A 84 -12.13 0.64 18.38
N VAL A 85 -12.37 1.94 18.27
CA VAL A 85 -12.98 2.58 17.09
C VAL A 85 -11.93 2.78 15.99
N LEU A 86 -12.23 2.28 14.80
CA LEU A 86 -11.38 2.40 13.63
C LEU A 86 -11.32 3.85 13.11
N GLY A 87 -10.14 4.45 13.12
CA GLY A 87 -9.85 5.74 12.50
C GLY A 87 -9.13 5.60 11.15
N ALA A 88 -8.13 4.72 11.10
CA ALA A 88 -7.36 4.50 9.87
C ALA A 88 -6.98 3.03 9.64
N VAL A 89 -6.94 2.61 8.38
CA VAL A 89 -6.28 1.38 7.91
C VAL A 89 -5.17 1.77 6.94
N VAL A 90 -3.93 1.44 7.26
CA VAL A 90 -2.80 1.69 6.35
C VAL A 90 -2.25 0.36 5.87
N HIS A 91 -2.53 0.06 4.60
CA HIS A 91 -2.13 -1.20 3.99
C HIS A 91 -0.76 -1.06 3.34
N THR A 92 0.30 -1.38 4.11
CA THR A 92 1.69 -1.36 3.60
C THR A 92 2.24 -2.75 3.30
N ALA A 93 1.47 -3.82 3.55
CA ALA A 93 1.86 -5.16 3.12
C ALA A 93 1.90 -5.22 1.59
N GLY A 94 3.00 -5.72 1.07
CA GLY A 94 3.20 -5.84 -0.37
C GLY A 94 4.54 -6.52 -0.66
N LEU A 95 4.67 -7.06 -1.86
CA LEU A 95 5.87 -7.70 -2.37
C LEU A 95 6.30 -7.06 -3.69
N SER A 96 7.59 -7.14 -3.97
CA SER A 96 8.20 -6.75 -5.23
C SER A 96 8.66 -7.98 -6.03
N PRO A 97 8.93 -7.82 -7.34
CA PRO A 97 9.32 -8.94 -8.21
C PRO A 97 10.59 -9.69 -7.79
N VAL A 98 11.46 -9.05 -6.99
CA VAL A 98 12.71 -9.66 -6.50
C VAL A 98 12.54 -10.45 -5.21
N GLN A 99 11.34 -10.42 -4.61
CA GLN A 99 11.10 -11.05 -3.29
C GLN A 99 10.34 -12.37 -3.37
N ALA A 100 9.56 -12.60 -4.42
CA ALA A 100 8.71 -13.77 -4.54
C ALA A 100 8.33 -14.06 -6.00
N PRO A 101 7.84 -15.28 -6.33
CA PRO A 101 7.21 -15.58 -7.60
C PRO A 101 6.07 -14.60 -7.90
N TRP A 102 5.85 -14.32 -9.17
CA TRP A 102 4.92 -13.29 -9.63
C TRP A 102 3.47 -13.56 -9.17
N GLU A 103 3.05 -14.82 -9.08
CA GLU A 103 1.72 -15.22 -8.59
C GLU A 103 1.52 -14.76 -7.14
N THR A 104 2.54 -15.00 -6.31
CA THR A 104 2.54 -14.55 -4.91
C THR A 104 2.52 -13.03 -4.82
N VAL A 105 3.26 -12.35 -5.70
CA VAL A 105 3.28 -10.87 -5.77
C VAL A 105 1.88 -10.34 -6.10
N VAL A 106 1.20 -10.90 -7.11
CA VAL A 106 -0.16 -10.48 -7.49
C VAL A 106 -1.15 -10.79 -6.37
N SER A 107 -1.09 -12.00 -5.78
CA SER A 107 -1.97 -12.40 -4.68
C SER A 107 -1.84 -11.46 -3.47
N VAL A 108 -0.61 -11.14 -3.06
CA VAL A 108 -0.40 -10.22 -1.91
C VAL A 108 -0.82 -8.80 -2.23
N ASN A 109 -0.43 -8.28 -3.40
CA ASN A 109 -0.61 -6.86 -3.70
C ASN A 109 -2.04 -6.50 -4.13
N LEU A 110 -2.75 -7.39 -4.82
CA LEU A 110 -4.09 -7.13 -5.33
C LEU A 110 -5.17 -7.88 -4.56
N THR A 111 -5.13 -9.22 -4.53
CA THR A 111 -6.14 -10.00 -3.80
C THR A 111 -6.12 -9.70 -2.30
N GLY A 112 -4.92 -9.61 -1.71
CA GLY A 112 -4.76 -9.26 -0.30
C GLY A 112 -5.30 -7.87 0.06
N THR A 113 -5.16 -6.90 -0.85
CA THR A 113 -5.76 -5.58 -0.67
C THR A 113 -7.30 -5.64 -0.71
N ALA A 114 -7.87 -6.43 -1.64
CA ALA A 114 -9.32 -6.61 -1.73
C ALA A 114 -9.86 -7.24 -0.44
N LEU A 115 -9.31 -8.36 0.00
CA LEU A 115 -9.71 -9.04 1.24
C LEU A 115 -9.64 -8.09 2.45
N LEU A 116 -8.60 -7.27 2.53
CA LEU A 116 -8.46 -6.31 3.61
C LEU A 116 -9.57 -5.25 3.58
N LEU A 117 -9.80 -4.62 2.45
CA LEU A 117 -10.81 -3.57 2.31
C LEU A 117 -12.21 -4.12 2.58
N ASP A 118 -12.51 -5.33 2.12
CA ASP A 118 -13.78 -6.02 2.36
C ASP A 118 -14.01 -6.30 3.86
N ALA A 119 -12.99 -6.84 4.54
CA ALA A 119 -13.09 -7.19 5.96
C ALA A 119 -13.20 -5.95 6.86
N PHE A 120 -12.57 -4.84 6.49
CA PHE A 120 -12.63 -3.59 7.25
C PHE A 120 -13.83 -2.71 6.89
N GLY A 121 -14.45 -2.90 5.73
CA GLY A 121 -15.65 -2.16 5.30
C GLY A 121 -16.78 -2.10 6.34
N PRO A 122 -17.14 -3.19 7.02
CA PRO A 122 -18.14 -3.17 8.09
C PRO A 122 -17.76 -2.32 9.31
N LEU A 123 -16.48 -2.11 9.57
CA LEU A 123 -15.96 -1.43 10.77
C LEU A 123 -15.83 0.08 10.62
N VAL A 124 -15.89 0.61 9.39
CA VAL A 124 -15.69 2.05 9.16
C VAL A 124 -16.79 2.90 9.75
N LYS A 125 -16.43 4.07 10.23
CA LYS A 125 -17.28 5.11 10.76
C LYS A 125 -17.03 6.42 9.98
N PRO A 126 -17.92 7.41 10.09
CA PRO A 126 -17.63 8.74 9.56
C PRO A 126 -16.26 9.24 10.01
N GLY A 127 -15.45 9.68 9.05
CA GLY A 127 -14.06 10.10 9.26
C GLY A 127 -13.01 9.00 9.19
N SER A 128 -13.39 7.71 9.13
CA SER A 128 -12.43 6.61 8.88
C SER A 128 -11.79 6.74 7.50
N VAL A 129 -10.54 6.25 7.37
CA VAL A 129 -9.83 6.25 6.09
C VAL A 129 -9.01 4.97 5.90
N ALA A 130 -9.04 4.41 4.68
CA ALA A 130 -8.03 3.47 4.23
C ALA A 130 -7.01 4.16 3.34
N VAL A 131 -5.71 3.86 3.56
CA VAL A 131 -4.61 4.30 2.70
C VAL A 131 -3.83 3.07 2.23
N CYS A 132 -3.89 2.77 0.94
CA CYS A 132 -3.21 1.61 0.33
C CYS A 132 -1.91 2.04 -0.36
N ILE A 133 -0.87 1.19 -0.30
CA ILE A 133 0.42 1.50 -0.95
C ILE A 133 0.43 0.98 -2.38
N GLY A 134 0.35 1.93 -3.32
CA GLY A 134 0.53 1.73 -4.75
C GLY A 134 1.99 1.56 -5.18
N SER A 135 2.27 2.02 -6.38
CA SER A 135 3.63 2.10 -6.94
C SER A 135 3.64 2.97 -8.20
N SER A 136 4.72 3.68 -8.45
CA SER A 136 4.99 4.35 -9.73
C SER A 136 4.94 3.39 -10.92
N ALA A 137 5.17 2.08 -10.71
CA ALA A 137 5.05 1.04 -11.73
C ALA A 137 3.62 0.91 -12.31
N ALA A 138 2.59 1.24 -11.53
CA ALA A 138 1.22 1.26 -12.01
C ALA A 138 0.98 2.24 -13.17
N TYR A 139 1.81 3.26 -13.30
CA TYR A 139 1.68 4.32 -14.29
C TYR A 139 2.63 4.19 -15.48
N THR A 140 3.74 3.50 -15.30
CA THR A 140 4.84 3.48 -16.28
C THR A 140 4.89 2.21 -17.12
N ILE A 141 4.15 1.17 -16.73
CA ILE A 141 4.05 -0.08 -17.48
C ILE A 141 2.76 -0.04 -18.32
N PRO A 142 2.86 -0.12 -19.65
CA PRO A 142 1.68 -0.18 -20.53
C PRO A 142 1.01 -1.55 -20.45
N PHE A 143 -0.32 -1.56 -20.53
CA PHE A 143 -1.11 -2.78 -20.59
C PHE A 143 -2.06 -2.76 -21.78
N SER A 144 -2.41 -3.93 -22.29
CA SER A 144 -3.43 -4.08 -23.35
C SER A 144 -4.81 -3.76 -22.80
N PRO A 145 -5.78 -3.38 -23.65
CA PRO A 145 -7.16 -3.17 -23.22
C PRO A 145 -7.76 -4.37 -22.49
N ALA A 146 -7.37 -5.59 -22.86
CA ALA A 146 -7.85 -6.81 -22.20
C ALA A 146 -7.30 -6.96 -20.77
N VAL A 147 -6.03 -6.60 -20.52
CA VAL A 147 -5.48 -6.56 -19.17
C VAL A 147 -6.17 -5.45 -18.35
N GLU A 148 -6.34 -4.25 -18.91
CA GLU A 148 -7.04 -3.16 -18.21
C GLU A 148 -8.46 -3.56 -17.83
N ALA A 149 -9.21 -4.21 -18.74
CA ALA A 149 -10.56 -4.70 -18.45
C ALA A 149 -10.58 -5.78 -17.34
N LEU A 150 -9.60 -6.70 -17.33
CA LEU A 150 -9.48 -7.67 -16.24
C LEU A 150 -9.24 -6.99 -14.88
N LEU A 151 -8.47 -5.90 -14.87
CA LEU A 151 -8.14 -5.15 -13.64
C LEU A 151 -9.26 -4.20 -13.19
N ASP A 152 -10.22 -3.89 -14.06
CA ASP A 152 -11.40 -3.10 -13.73
C ASP A 152 -12.39 -3.88 -12.86
N ASP A 153 -12.34 -5.22 -12.88
CA ASP A 153 -13.16 -6.07 -12.01
C ASP A 153 -12.48 -6.35 -10.66
N PRO A 154 -13.25 -6.64 -9.61
CA PRO A 154 -12.70 -7.16 -8.36
C PRO A 154 -11.93 -8.47 -8.60
N PRO A 155 -10.82 -8.71 -7.85
CA PRO A 155 -10.07 -9.94 -8.04
C PRO A 155 -10.89 -11.17 -7.65
N THR A 156 -10.95 -12.13 -8.58
CA THR A 156 -11.63 -13.41 -8.44
C THR A 156 -10.64 -14.56 -8.34
N ALA A 157 -11.09 -15.77 -8.02
CA ALA A 157 -10.23 -16.95 -7.87
C ALA A 157 -9.43 -17.27 -9.16
N ASP A 158 -9.93 -16.89 -10.32
CA ASP A 158 -9.31 -17.11 -11.63
C ASP A 158 -8.48 -15.91 -12.15
N LEU A 159 -8.27 -14.88 -11.32
CA LEU A 159 -7.45 -13.73 -11.68
C LEU A 159 -6.05 -14.15 -12.16
N ILE A 160 -5.37 -15.04 -11.42
CA ILE A 160 -3.99 -15.44 -11.71
C ILE A 160 -3.87 -16.09 -13.10
N PRO A 161 -4.63 -17.17 -13.44
CA PRO A 161 -4.53 -17.78 -14.75
C PRO A 161 -4.99 -16.85 -15.89
N LYS A 162 -5.99 -16.01 -15.69
CA LYS A 162 -6.43 -15.02 -16.68
C LYS A 162 -5.36 -13.97 -16.95
N LEU A 163 -4.77 -13.42 -15.90
CA LEU A 163 -3.69 -12.42 -16.00
C LEU A 163 -2.47 -13.01 -16.69
N GLU A 164 -2.09 -14.26 -16.36
CA GLU A 164 -0.99 -14.95 -17.02
C GLU A 164 -1.23 -15.06 -18.53
N ALA A 165 -2.38 -15.57 -18.96
CA ALA A 165 -2.72 -15.71 -20.36
C ALA A 165 -2.60 -14.37 -21.10
N LEU A 166 -3.24 -13.31 -20.60
CA LEU A 166 -3.23 -11.98 -21.22
C LEU A 166 -1.84 -11.34 -21.24
N LEU A 167 -1.02 -11.52 -20.20
CA LEU A 167 0.35 -11.02 -20.18
C LEU A 167 1.28 -11.78 -21.15
N ARG A 168 1.03 -13.07 -21.42
CA ARG A 168 1.78 -13.86 -22.39
C ARG A 168 1.40 -13.50 -23.84
N GLU A 169 0.11 -13.29 -24.12
CA GLU A 169 -0.37 -12.86 -25.45
C GLU A 169 0.26 -11.55 -25.93
N THR A 170 0.47 -10.60 -25.02
CA THR A 170 1.02 -9.28 -25.36
C THR A 170 2.55 -9.26 -25.53
N GLY A 171 3.24 -10.41 -25.43
CA GLY A 171 4.67 -10.59 -25.66
C GLY A 171 5.57 -9.92 -24.62
N SER A 172 6.72 -10.53 -24.34
CA SER A 172 7.73 -9.98 -23.40
C SER A 172 8.49 -8.77 -23.97
N GLU A 173 8.36 -8.50 -25.25
CA GLU A 173 9.17 -7.50 -25.96
C GLU A 173 8.53 -6.11 -26.01
N GLN A 174 7.24 -5.98 -25.73
CA GLN A 174 6.64 -4.65 -25.64
C GLN A 174 7.15 -3.90 -24.41
N ALA A 175 8.00 -2.93 -24.64
CA ALA A 175 8.55 -1.96 -23.68
C ALA A 175 9.70 -2.45 -22.75
N GLY A 176 10.38 -3.57 -23.05
CA GLY A 176 11.57 -3.98 -22.28
C GLY A 176 11.33 -4.41 -20.82
N TYR A 177 10.09 -4.76 -20.47
CA TYR A 177 9.73 -5.24 -19.13
C TYR A 177 9.59 -6.77 -19.11
N GLY A 178 10.35 -7.44 -18.25
CA GLY A 178 10.19 -8.87 -17.99
C GLY A 178 8.80 -9.20 -17.39
N PHE A 179 8.37 -10.47 -17.54
CA PHE A 179 7.04 -10.93 -17.13
C PHE A 179 6.69 -10.59 -15.66
N ALA A 180 7.61 -10.89 -14.72
CA ALA A 180 7.38 -10.62 -13.30
C ALA A 180 7.19 -9.12 -12.98
N VAL A 181 7.90 -8.24 -13.69
CA VAL A 181 7.76 -6.78 -13.53
C VAL A 181 6.42 -6.31 -14.09
N ARG A 182 5.96 -6.89 -15.20
CA ARG A 182 4.64 -6.60 -15.77
C ARG A 182 3.51 -7.07 -14.85
N ALA A 183 3.62 -8.27 -14.30
CA ALA A 183 2.66 -8.80 -13.33
C ALA A 183 2.60 -7.95 -12.05
N TYR A 184 3.75 -7.49 -11.55
CA TYR A 184 3.81 -6.52 -10.45
C TYR A 184 3.10 -5.21 -10.81
N GLY A 185 3.40 -4.62 -11.97
CA GLY A 185 2.74 -3.41 -12.44
C GLY A 185 1.23 -3.58 -12.56
N ALA A 186 0.78 -4.72 -13.12
CA ALA A 186 -0.64 -5.06 -13.21
C ALA A 186 -1.29 -5.16 -11.81
N SER A 187 -0.62 -5.83 -10.84
CA SER A 187 -1.14 -5.91 -9.47
C SER A 187 -1.32 -4.54 -8.83
N LYS A 188 -0.39 -3.62 -9.07
CA LYS A 188 -0.47 -2.24 -8.55
C LYS A 188 -1.49 -1.40 -9.31
N ARG A 189 -1.64 -1.57 -10.63
CA ARG A 189 -2.70 -0.94 -11.42
C ARG A 189 -4.09 -1.38 -10.96
N GLY A 190 -4.32 -2.70 -10.79
CA GLY A 190 -5.58 -3.24 -10.31
C GLY A 190 -5.91 -2.77 -8.88
N MET A 191 -4.90 -2.62 -8.01
CA MET A 191 -5.09 -2.07 -6.68
C MET A 191 -5.54 -0.60 -6.72
N LEU A 192 -5.05 0.23 -7.65
CA LEU A 192 -5.56 1.61 -7.82
C LEU A 192 -7.03 1.60 -8.24
N ARG A 193 -7.44 0.73 -9.19
CA ARG A 193 -8.83 0.55 -9.59
C ARG A 193 -9.73 0.12 -8.42
N LEU A 194 -9.22 -0.82 -7.61
CA LEU A 194 -9.92 -1.27 -6.41
C LEU A 194 -10.14 -0.13 -5.41
N VAL A 195 -9.15 0.74 -5.19
CA VAL A 195 -9.27 1.94 -4.36
C VAL A 195 -10.38 2.87 -4.86
N GLU A 196 -10.41 3.13 -6.17
CA GLU A 196 -11.45 3.97 -6.80
C GLU A 196 -12.86 3.41 -6.55
N ARG A 197 -13.07 2.10 -6.76
CA ARG A 197 -14.37 1.44 -6.54
C ARG A 197 -14.77 1.44 -5.08
N THR A 198 -13.88 0.99 -4.20
CA THR A 198 -14.16 0.89 -2.76
C THR A 198 -14.42 2.26 -2.14
N ALA A 199 -13.82 3.32 -2.65
CA ALA A 199 -14.06 4.67 -2.18
C ALA A 199 -15.53 5.09 -2.32
N VAL A 200 -16.20 4.69 -3.40
CA VAL A 200 -17.63 4.97 -3.63
C VAL A 200 -18.50 4.26 -2.58
N GLU A 201 -18.13 3.04 -2.22
CA GLU A 201 -18.87 2.26 -1.21
C GLU A 201 -18.66 2.81 0.20
N TRP A 202 -17.41 3.08 0.56
CA TRP A 202 -17.08 3.59 1.89
C TRP A 202 -17.59 5.02 2.12
N ALA A 203 -17.69 5.83 1.06
CA ALA A 203 -18.26 7.18 1.16
C ALA A 203 -19.71 7.20 1.64
N ARG A 204 -20.50 6.15 1.37
CA ARG A 204 -21.87 6.01 1.90
C ARG A 204 -21.92 5.91 3.43
N ARG A 205 -20.78 5.59 4.06
CA ARG A 205 -20.59 5.54 5.51
C ARG A 205 -19.80 6.73 6.05
N GLY A 206 -19.53 7.73 5.22
CA GLY A 206 -18.72 8.89 5.59
C GLY A 206 -17.23 8.58 5.73
N ALA A 207 -16.76 7.47 5.15
CA ALA A 207 -15.35 7.05 5.18
C ALA A 207 -14.68 7.23 3.82
N ARG A 208 -13.35 7.22 3.78
CA ARG A 208 -12.55 7.48 2.59
C ARG A 208 -11.60 6.31 2.29
N VAL A 209 -11.32 6.10 1.00
CA VAL A 209 -10.28 5.17 0.55
C VAL A 209 -9.40 5.90 -0.46
N VAL A 210 -8.10 5.90 -0.22
CA VAL A 210 -7.09 6.54 -1.07
C VAL A 210 -5.87 5.64 -1.20
N SER A 211 -5.00 5.95 -2.14
CA SER A 211 -3.70 5.31 -2.23
C SER A 211 -2.55 6.31 -2.26
N VAL A 212 -1.36 5.81 -1.96
CA VAL A 212 -0.10 6.51 -2.13
C VAL A 212 0.78 5.63 -3.00
N SER A 213 1.30 6.17 -4.11
CA SER A 213 2.22 5.47 -5.01
C SER A 213 3.65 6.00 -4.84
N PRO A 214 4.50 5.26 -4.11
CA PRO A 214 5.91 5.60 -3.99
C PRO A 214 6.65 5.43 -5.32
N GLY A 215 7.65 6.30 -5.53
CA GLY A 215 8.76 6.05 -6.43
C GLY A 215 9.84 5.16 -5.80
N PRO A 216 11.05 5.12 -6.37
CA PRO A 216 12.19 4.47 -5.73
C PRO A 216 12.36 4.99 -4.30
N THR A 217 12.34 4.09 -3.31
CA THR A 217 12.32 4.46 -1.88
C THR A 217 13.31 3.61 -1.09
N LEU A 218 14.11 4.22 -0.20
CA LEU A 218 15.15 3.59 0.63
C LEU A 218 14.57 2.72 1.75
N THR A 219 13.92 1.61 1.37
CA THR A 219 13.48 0.54 2.26
C THR A 219 14.37 -0.70 2.08
N PRO A 220 14.28 -1.73 2.92
CA PRO A 220 14.92 -3.02 2.63
C PRO A 220 14.50 -3.59 1.27
N MET A 221 13.21 -3.51 0.91
CA MET A 221 12.69 -3.88 -0.41
C MET A 221 13.29 -3.02 -1.52
N GLY A 222 13.28 -1.70 -1.38
CA GLY A 222 13.83 -0.79 -2.39
C GLY A 222 15.33 -0.97 -2.61
N ARG A 223 16.10 -1.28 -1.55
CA ARG A 223 17.52 -1.63 -1.70
C ARG A 223 17.72 -2.94 -2.49
N ALA A 224 16.91 -3.95 -2.23
CA ALA A 224 16.95 -5.20 -2.99
C ALA A 224 16.57 -4.98 -4.46
N GLU A 225 15.56 -4.16 -4.74
CA GLU A 225 15.18 -3.75 -6.10
C GLU A 225 16.32 -3.02 -6.81
N LEU A 226 16.94 -2.02 -6.18
CA LEU A 226 18.06 -1.28 -6.77
C LEU A 226 19.29 -2.16 -7.02
N ALA A 227 19.49 -3.20 -6.23
CA ALA A 227 20.61 -4.13 -6.39
C ALA A 227 20.38 -5.16 -7.52
N ALA A 228 19.13 -5.57 -7.76
CA ALA A 228 18.81 -6.71 -8.62
C ALA A 228 18.01 -6.34 -9.89
N ASN A 229 17.42 -5.14 -9.96
CA ASN A 229 16.53 -4.75 -11.04
C ASN A 229 17.06 -3.50 -11.77
N PRO A 230 17.59 -3.63 -13.00
CA PRO A 230 18.09 -2.48 -13.79
C PRO A 230 17.00 -1.42 -14.05
N LEU A 231 15.72 -1.80 -14.11
CA LEU A 231 14.63 -0.87 -14.31
C LEU A 231 14.37 0.01 -13.07
N ALA A 232 14.61 -0.53 -11.87
CA ALA A 232 14.56 0.26 -10.64
C ALA A 232 15.70 1.29 -10.59
N VAL A 233 16.91 0.88 -11.02
CA VAL A 233 18.06 1.80 -11.16
C VAL A 233 17.78 2.89 -12.20
N ALA A 234 17.22 2.52 -13.36
CA ALA A 234 16.85 3.48 -14.39
C ALA A 234 15.78 4.47 -13.90
N ALA A 235 14.77 4.00 -13.14
CA ALA A 235 13.76 4.85 -12.52
C ALA A 235 14.40 5.84 -11.54
N ALA A 236 15.29 5.37 -10.66
CA ALA A 236 15.99 6.23 -9.71
C ALA A 236 16.81 7.33 -10.41
N ARG A 237 17.49 6.98 -11.51
CA ARG A 237 18.35 7.95 -12.28
C ARG A 237 17.55 9.08 -12.92
N VAL A 238 16.30 8.84 -13.32
CA VAL A 238 15.45 9.86 -13.97
C VAL A 238 14.58 10.64 -12.99
N THR A 239 14.66 10.34 -11.69
CA THR A 239 13.85 11.00 -10.66
C THR A 239 14.31 12.45 -10.45
N PRO A 240 13.48 13.46 -10.75
CA PRO A 240 13.92 14.87 -10.74
C PRO A 240 14.32 15.42 -9.36
N LEU A 241 13.60 15.02 -8.29
CA LEU A 241 13.86 15.52 -6.93
C LEU A 241 14.96 14.76 -6.19
N GLY A 242 15.64 13.86 -6.86
CA GLY A 242 16.72 13.06 -6.29
C GLY A 242 16.48 11.57 -6.52
N PRO A 243 17.52 10.73 -6.42
CA PRO A 243 17.49 9.36 -6.93
C PRO A 243 16.55 8.44 -6.16
N VAL A 244 16.31 8.70 -4.88
CA VAL A 244 15.44 7.86 -4.03
C VAL A 244 14.79 8.68 -2.91
N GLY A 245 13.51 8.40 -2.64
CA GLY A 245 12.78 8.90 -1.47
C GLY A 245 13.13 8.12 -0.20
N ARG A 246 12.65 8.60 0.93
CA ARG A 246 12.79 7.95 2.25
C ARG A 246 11.43 7.43 2.72
N PRO A 247 11.37 6.40 3.58
CA PRO A 247 10.12 5.98 4.21
C PRO A 247 9.36 7.12 4.91
N ALA A 248 10.09 8.11 5.44
CA ALA A 248 9.50 9.28 6.10
C ALA A 248 8.70 10.16 5.12
N ASP A 249 9.11 10.27 3.85
CA ASP A 249 8.39 11.05 2.83
C ASP A 249 7.03 10.42 2.55
N ILE A 250 6.98 9.08 2.45
CA ILE A 250 5.75 8.33 2.26
C ILE A 250 4.86 8.43 3.51
N ALA A 251 5.46 8.29 4.71
CA ALA A 251 4.70 8.39 5.97
C ALA A 251 4.10 9.78 6.18
N ALA A 252 4.77 10.85 5.74
CA ALA A 252 4.24 12.21 5.82
C ALA A 252 3.00 12.41 4.92
N ALA A 253 3.02 11.86 3.71
CA ALA A 253 1.87 11.88 2.81
C ALA A 253 0.68 11.07 3.39
N ILE A 254 0.96 9.90 3.96
CA ILE A 254 -0.05 9.05 4.61
C ILE A 254 -0.65 9.78 5.82
N ASP A 255 0.16 10.45 6.64
CA ASP A 255 -0.29 11.22 7.79
C ASP A 255 -1.24 12.36 7.38
N PHE A 256 -0.91 13.09 6.31
CA PHE A 256 -1.80 14.10 5.72
C PHE A 256 -3.13 13.46 5.27
N LEU A 257 -3.07 12.38 4.49
CA LEU A 257 -4.27 11.70 3.98
C LEU A 257 -5.13 11.10 5.11
N ALA A 258 -4.51 10.68 6.21
CA ALA A 258 -5.19 10.18 7.39
C ALA A 258 -5.72 11.29 8.32
N SER A 259 -5.51 12.56 7.98
CA SER A 259 -5.99 13.69 8.77
C SER A 259 -7.34 14.23 8.30
N ALA A 260 -7.97 15.05 9.14
CA ALA A 260 -9.19 15.77 8.79
C ALA A 260 -8.96 16.80 7.65
N SER A 261 -7.72 17.30 7.49
CA SER A 261 -7.37 18.22 6.40
C SER A 261 -7.54 17.60 5.00
N ALA A 262 -7.53 16.26 4.91
CA ALA A 262 -7.79 15.53 3.67
C ALA A 262 -9.26 15.08 3.53
N GLY A 263 -10.18 15.68 4.28
CA GLY A 263 -11.58 15.24 4.41
C GLY A 263 -12.38 15.18 3.10
N TYR A 264 -11.94 15.89 2.06
CA TYR A 264 -12.59 15.87 0.72
C TYR A 264 -11.77 15.10 -0.33
N ILE A 265 -10.78 14.28 0.11
CA ILE A 265 -9.91 13.50 -0.77
C ILE A 265 -10.27 12.01 -0.60
N THR A 266 -10.83 11.41 -1.65
CA THR A 266 -11.14 9.97 -1.72
C THR A 266 -11.12 9.46 -3.15
N GLY A 267 -10.97 8.15 -3.38
CA GLY A 267 -10.98 7.53 -4.70
C GLY A 267 -9.83 7.97 -5.61
N CYS A 268 -8.71 8.40 -5.05
CA CYS A 268 -7.57 8.87 -5.85
C CYS A 268 -6.24 8.32 -5.32
N ASP A 269 -5.22 8.45 -6.14
CA ASP A 269 -3.84 8.09 -5.82
C ASP A 269 -2.96 9.34 -5.71
N LEU A 270 -2.19 9.42 -4.64
CA LEU A 270 -1.17 10.45 -4.45
C LEU A 270 0.21 9.87 -4.77
N ARG A 271 0.81 10.28 -5.87
CA ARG A 271 2.19 9.89 -6.21
C ARG A 271 3.19 10.63 -5.33
N VAL A 272 4.00 9.88 -4.61
CA VAL A 272 5.11 10.37 -3.79
C VAL A 272 6.39 9.75 -4.35
N ASP A 273 6.77 10.20 -5.52
CA ASP A 273 7.74 9.55 -6.40
C ASP A 273 8.90 10.46 -6.86
N GLY A 274 8.99 11.65 -6.29
CA GLY A 274 9.99 12.63 -6.68
C GLY A 274 9.92 13.07 -8.13
N GLY A 275 8.77 12.82 -8.82
CA GLY A 275 8.57 13.12 -10.23
C GLY A 275 9.00 12.01 -11.19
N THR A 276 9.29 10.80 -10.69
CA THR A 276 9.72 9.65 -11.51
C THR A 276 8.75 9.37 -12.66
N VAL A 277 7.44 9.31 -12.38
CA VAL A 277 6.42 9.05 -13.41
C VAL A 277 6.37 10.18 -14.43
N ALA A 278 6.39 11.43 -13.97
CA ALA A 278 6.37 12.58 -14.86
C ALA A 278 7.58 12.59 -15.81
N ALA A 279 8.79 12.33 -15.28
CA ALA A 279 10.02 12.28 -16.09
C ALA A 279 10.02 11.13 -17.11
N ARG A 280 9.36 10.00 -16.78
CA ARG A 280 9.25 8.87 -17.72
C ARG A 280 8.22 9.11 -18.82
N LEU A 281 7.11 9.77 -18.51
CA LEU A 281 6.07 10.09 -19.48
C LEU A 281 6.43 11.31 -20.35
N HIS A 282 7.26 12.20 -19.83
CA HIS A 282 7.68 13.44 -20.49
C HIS A 282 9.21 13.58 -20.40
N PRO A 283 9.98 12.72 -21.12
CA PRO A 283 11.43 12.83 -21.10
C PRO A 283 11.86 14.21 -21.62
N SER A 284 12.79 14.85 -20.91
CA SER A 284 13.38 16.12 -21.33
C SER A 284 14.00 15.96 -22.72
N ARG A 285 13.75 16.93 -23.60
CA ARG A 285 14.44 16.96 -24.90
C ARG A 285 15.95 17.03 -24.64
N PRO A 286 16.77 16.28 -25.40
CA PRO A 286 18.21 16.46 -25.30
C PRO A 286 18.54 17.94 -25.47
N SER A 287 19.32 18.48 -24.56
CA SER A 287 19.89 19.83 -24.74
C SER A 287 20.69 19.83 -26.04
N SER A 288 20.24 20.62 -27.01
CA SER A 288 20.91 20.89 -28.26
C SER A 288 22.30 21.48 -28.03
#